data_5011e90fa43b80694ce080fb71aa5cd7
#
_entry.id   5011e90fa43b80694ce080fb71aa5cd7
#
_cell.length_a   1.000
_cell.length_b   1.000
_cell.length_c   1.000
_cell.angle_alpha   90.00
_cell.angle_beta   90.00
_cell.angle_gamma   90.00
#
_symmetry.space_group_name_H-M   'P 1'
#
loop_
_entity.id
_entity.type
_entity.pdbx_description
1 polymer ?
#
loop_
_entity_poly.entity_id
_entity_poly.type
_entity_poly.pdbx_seq_one_letter_code
_entity_poly.pdbx_strand_id
1 'polypeptide(L)'
;MRIGRLGRALLGLAGLVALSACDPAAIGGGSPSRARFDVAGATVTIAAPPGWCIDPSTARKSADGAFVLLTDCALLGKPGTTVGSRGMALTASISDGSLLAAEGDADALADFQDFAASRAGRTALGRSGQASQVRVLATRSSGGVYYVLVEDRGKLPIAGLDRQFWRAFLDVNGRTVALSSLGFTGESDAQASLNELATFAKWIQAANPA
;
A
#
# COMPACT_ATOMS: atom_id res chain seq x y z
N MET A 1 80.64 -27.44 -0.56
CA MET A 1 80.39 -28.90 -0.74
C MET A 1 79.02 -29.24 -0.17
N ARG A 2 78.13 -29.87 -1.00
CA ARG A 2 76.76 -30.42 -0.72
C ARG A 2 75.65 -29.43 -0.50
N ILE A 3 74.79 -29.13 -1.47
CA ILE A 3 73.67 -29.82 -2.13
C ILE A 3 72.65 -30.41 -1.10
N GLY A 4 71.43 -29.90 -1.13
CA GLY A 4 70.29 -30.42 -0.40
C GLY A 4 68.97 -29.71 -0.75
N ARG A 5 68.39 -30.05 -1.84
CA ARG A 5 67.02 -30.39 -2.23
C ARG A 5 65.80 -29.62 -1.62
N LEU A 6 65.16 -28.93 -2.50
CA LEU A 6 63.72 -28.89 -2.87
C LEU A 6 62.68 -29.47 -1.87
N GLY A 7 61.77 -28.64 -1.45
CA GLY A 7 60.44 -28.99 -0.96
C GLY A 7 59.43 -28.00 -1.52
N ARG A 8 58.74 -28.41 -2.61
CA ARG A 8 57.58 -27.67 -3.18
C ARG A 8 56.37 -27.96 -2.26
N ALA A 9 55.89 -26.92 -1.58
CA ALA A 9 54.61 -26.93 -0.95
C ALA A 9 53.61 -26.20 -1.84
N LEU A 10 52.72 -26.95 -2.49
CA LEU A 10 51.50 -26.47 -3.18
C LEU A 10 50.48 -26.05 -2.11
N LEU A 11 50.30 -24.76 -1.91
CA LEU A 11 49.10 -24.25 -1.20
C LEU A 11 47.95 -24.14 -2.19
N GLY A 12 47.00 -25.07 -2.06
CA GLY A 12 45.73 -25.00 -2.75
C GLY A 12 44.90 -23.84 -2.24
N LEU A 13 44.62 -22.89 -3.11
CA LEU A 13 43.71 -21.75 -2.89
C LEU A 13 42.29 -22.32 -3.07
N ALA A 14 41.61 -22.64 -1.97
CA ALA A 14 40.18 -22.97 -1.98
C ALA A 14 39.39 -21.67 -2.17
N GLY A 15 38.98 -21.38 -3.40
CA GLY A 15 38.06 -20.33 -3.71
C GLY A 15 36.68 -20.59 -3.11
N LEU A 16 36.29 -19.86 -2.07
CA LEU A 16 34.90 -19.77 -1.67
C LEU A 16 34.11 -19.05 -2.76
N VAL A 17 33.36 -19.81 -3.55
CA VAL A 17 32.31 -19.28 -4.41
C VAL A 17 31.16 -18.89 -3.49
N ALA A 18 31.03 -17.59 -3.19
CA ALA A 18 29.83 -17.04 -2.58
C ALA A 18 28.70 -17.21 -3.61
N LEU A 19 27.84 -18.22 -3.38
CA LEU A 19 26.57 -18.31 -4.06
C LEU A 19 25.71 -17.13 -3.58
N SER A 20 25.67 -16.07 -4.38
CA SER A 20 24.66 -15.05 -4.27
C SER A 20 23.32 -15.76 -4.45
N ALA A 21 22.56 -15.90 -3.36
CA ALA A 21 21.19 -16.35 -3.41
C ALA A 21 20.40 -15.32 -4.23
N CYS A 22 20.25 -15.56 -5.52
CA CYS A 22 19.24 -14.86 -6.33
C CYS A 22 17.90 -15.24 -5.73
N ASP A 23 17.18 -14.24 -5.24
CA ASP A 23 15.82 -14.39 -4.79
C ASP A 23 14.98 -14.91 -5.98
N PRO A 24 14.42 -16.14 -5.93
CA PRO A 24 13.67 -16.70 -7.05
C PRO A 24 12.36 -15.96 -7.34
N ALA A 25 11.99 -14.96 -6.53
CA ALA A 25 10.84 -14.09 -6.78
C ALA A 25 11.00 -13.18 -8.01
N ALA A 26 12.22 -13.06 -8.57
CA ALA A 26 12.50 -12.18 -9.71
C ALA A 26 12.37 -12.86 -11.09
N ILE A 27 12.08 -14.15 -11.18
CA ILE A 27 12.08 -14.90 -12.48
C ILE A 27 10.70 -15.47 -12.84
N GLY A 28 9.66 -15.13 -12.12
CA GLY A 28 8.30 -15.47 -12.51
C GLY A 28 7.61 -14.25 -13.10
N GLY A 29 7.21 -14.28 -14.38
CA GLY A 29 6.38 -13.27 -15.03
C GLY A 29 4.95 -13.18 -14.46
N GLY A 30 4.80 -13.34 -13.15
CA GLY A 30 3.59 -13.11 -12.38
C GLY A 30 3.54 -11.66 -11.92
N SER A 31 2.38 -11.06 -12.04
CA SER A 31 2.13 -9.72 -11.56
C SER A 31 2.38 -9.63 -10.05
N PRO A 32 3.10 -8.61 -9.54
CA PRO A 32 3.50 -8.56 -8.14
C PRO A 32 2.27 -8.42 -7.24
N SER A 33 2.11 -9.38 -6.34
CA SER A 33 1.06 -9.36 -5.31
C SER A 33 1.55 -8.78 -3.98
N ARG A 34 2.84 -8.52 -3.84
CA ARG A 34 3.45 -7.94 -2.64
C ARG A 34 4.53 -6.93 -3.01
N ALA A 35 4.61 -5.86 -2.22
CA ALA A 35 5.70 -4.89 -2.28
C ALA A 35 6.12 -4.51 -0.85
N ARG A 36 7.42 -4.41 -0.62
CA ARG A 36 8.00 -4.03 0.67
C ARG A 36 8.60 -2.64 0.58
N PHE A 37 8.29 -1.82 1.57
CA PHE A 37 8.77 -0.44 1.67
C PHE A 37 9.42 -0.22 3.03
N ASP A 38 10.65 0.31 3.03
CA ASP A 38 11.28 0.83 4.23
C ASP A 38 11.05 2.35 4.25
N VAL A 39 10.25 2.82 5.21
CA VAL A 39 9.86 4.22 5.38
C VAL A 39 10.24 4.66 6.78
N ALA A 40 11.08 5.67 6.91
CA ALA A 40 11.52 6.25 8.18
C ALA A 40 11.96 5.19 9.22
N GLY A 41 12.68 4.15 8.78
CA GLY A 41 13.23 3.11 9.66
C GLY A 41 12.27 1.95 10.00
N ALA A 42 11.05 1.94 9.49
CA ALA A 42 10.12 0.82 9.62
C ALA A 42 9.85 0.16 8.27
N THR A 43 9.76 -1.16 8.25
CA THR A 43 9.39 -1.93 7.06
C THR A 43 7.87 -2.15 7.04
N VAL A 44 7.24 -1.80 5.92
CA VAL A 44 5.81 -2.04 5.67
C VAL A 44 5.67 -2.88 4.40
N THR A 45 4.94 -3.98 4.49
CA THR A 45 4.61 -4.85 3.36
C THR A 45 3.19 -4.56 2.88
N ILE A 46 3.03 -4.09 1.65
CA ILE A 46 1.73 -4.00 1.00
C ILE A 46 1.47 -5.34 0.31
N ALA A 47 0.42 -6.04 0.73
CA ALA A 47 -0.02 -7.31 0.15
C ALA A 47 -1.38 -7.12 -0.54
N ALA A 48 -1.42 -7.41 -1.83
CA ALA A 48 -2.63 -7.32 -2.64
C ALA A 48 -3.63 -8.44 -2.29
N PRO A 49 -4.93 -8.18 -2.21
CA PRO A 49 -5.94 -9.22 -2.11
C PRO A 49 -5.97 -10.12 -3.35
N PRO A 50 -6.60 -11.30 -3.28
CA PRO A 50 -6.74 -12.19 -4.43
C PRO A 50 -7.37 -11.50 -5.65
N GLY A 51 -6.73 -11.66 -6.80
CA GLY A 51 -7.15 -11.04 -8.07
C GLY A 51 -6.69 -9.59 -8.26
N TRP A 52 -6.06 -8.99 -7.24
CA TRP A 52 -5.43 -7.68 -7.33
C TRP A 52 -3.93 -7.80 -7.50
N CYS A 53 -3.36 -6.94 -8.32
CA CYS A 53 -1.93 -6.86 -8.58
C CYS A 53 -1.44 -5.43 -8.40
N ILE A 54 -0.28 -5.28 -7.79
CA ILE A 54 0.41 -3.99 -7.66
C ILE A 54 0.94 -3.61 -9.04
N ASP A 55 0.61 -2.41 -9.50
CA ASP A 55 1.20 -1.86 -10.71
C ASP A 55 2.59 -1.25 -10.38
N PRO A 56 3.68 -1.89 -10.80
CA PRO A 56 5.03 -1.43 -10.48
C PRO A 56 5.35 -0.07 -11.11
N SER A 57 4.67 0.31 -12.19
CA SER A 57 4.88 1.59 -12.86
C SER A 57 4.39 2.78 -12.02
N THR A 58 3.46 2.53 -11.10
CA THR A 58 2.89 3.53 -10.19
C THR A 58 3.62 3.63 -8.86
N ALA A 59 4.45 2.65 -8.52
CA ALA A 59 5.16 2.62 -7.25
C ALA A 59 6.05 3.85 -7.09
N ARG A 60 5.89 4.55 -5.97
CA ARG A 60 6.69 5.70 -5.58
C ARG A 60 7.22 5.48 -4.18
N LYS A 61 8.47 5.83 -3.95
CA LYS A 61 9.12 5.83 -2.63
C LYS A 61 9.88 7.13 -2.48
N SER A 62 9.74 7.77 -1.32
CA SER A 62 10.51 8.93 -0.88
C SER A 62 11.02 8.69 0.55
N ALA A 63 11.75 9.65 1.10
CA ALA A 63 12.14 9.63 2.51
C ALA A 63 10.91 9.64 3.44
N ASP A 64 9.86 10.34 3.02
CA ASP A 64 8.67 10.66 3.84
C ASP A 64 7.48 9.75 3.55
N GLY A 65 7.65 8.71 2.70
CA GLY A 65 6.54 7.81 2.43
C GLY A 65 6.66 6.96 1.18
N ALA A 66 5.61 6.18 0.93
CA ALA A 66 5.50 5.37 -0.27
C ALA A 66 4.06 5.37 -0.78
N PHE A 67 3.90 5.05 -2.05
CA PHE A 67 2.61 4.93 -2.72
C PHE A 67 2.63 3.80 -3.74
N VAL A 68 1.51 3.06 -3.82
CA VAL A 68 1.24 2.09 -4.88
C VAL A 68 -0.22 2.15 -5.29
N LEU A 69 -0.45 1.82 -6.56
CA LEU A 69 -1.78 1.53 -7.11
C LEU A 69 -1.90 0.03 -7.37
N LEU A 70 -3.07 -0.53 -7.09
CA LEU A 70 -3.42 -1.89 -7.42
C LEU A 70 -4.55 -1.89 -8.43
N THR A 71 -4.43 -2.75 -9.42
CA THR A 71 -5.43 -2.97 -10.45
C THR A 71 -5.80 -4.45 -10.53
N ASP A 72 -6.87 -4.79 -11.24
CA ASP A 72 -7.17 -6.17 -11.58
C ASP A 72 -5.95 -6.79 -12.30
N CYS A 73 -5.48 -7.96 -11.82
CA CYS A 73 -4.32 -8.63 -12.42
C CYS A 73 -4.50 -8.89 -13.92
N ALA A 74 -5.74 -9.07 -14.37
CA ALA A 74 -6.03 -9.28 -15.79
C ALA A 74 -5.72 -8.06 -16.69
N LEU A 75 -5.59 -6.86 -16.07
CA LEU A 75 -5.28 -5.62 -16.78
C LEU A 75 -3.81 -5.28 -16.80
N LEU A 76 -3.02 -5.84 -15.91
CA LEU A 76 -1.63 -5.48 -15.77
C LEU A 76 -0.86 -5.80 -17.06
N GLY A 77 -0.18 -4.81 -17.61
CA GLY A 77 0.56 -4.92 -18.87
C GLY A 77 -0.30 -4.90 -20.15
N LYS A 78 -1.62 -4.63 -20.06
CA LYS A 78 -2.50 -4.45 -21.23
C LYS A 78 -2.72 -2.96 -21.53
N PRO A 79 -2.16 -2.41 -22.60
CA PRO A 79 -2.37 -1.01 -22.96
C PRO A 79 -3.85 -0.73 -23.29
N GLY A 80 -4.33 0.44 -22.89
CA GLY A 80 -5.65 0.94 -23.27
C GLY A 80 -6.84 0.42 -22.47
N THR A 81 -6.62 -0.44 -21.45
CA THR A 81 -7.67 -0.92 -20.57
C THR A 81 -7.53 -0.24 -19.22
N THR A 82 -8.46 0.64 -18.86
CA THR A 82 -8.40 1.45 -17.62
C THR A 82 -9.30 0.93 -16.51
N VAL A 83 -10.31 0.13 -16.85
CA VAL A 83 -11.29 -0.41 -15.90
C VAL A 83 -11.32 -1.91 -16.00
N GLY A 84 -11.02 -2.60 -14.90
CA GLY A 84 -11.14 -4.04 -14.80
C GLY A 84 -12.57 -4.49 -14.53
N SER A 85 -12.78 -5.80 -14.51
CA SER A 85 -14.06 -6.44 -14.20
C SER A 85 -14.63 -6.05 -12.82
N ARG A 86 -13.80 -5.44 -11.95
CA ARG A 86 -14.17 -5.00 -10.61
C ARG A 86 -14.69 -3.56 -10.56
N GLY A 87 -14.62 -2.81 -11.66
CA GLY A 87 -15.09 -1.42 -11.75
C GLY A 87 -14.41 -0.44 -10.79
N MET A 88 -13.22 -0.77 -10.27
CA MET A 88 -12.48 0.06 -9.32
C MET A 88 -10.97 -0.19 -9.38
N ALA A 89 -10.21 0.70 -8.75
CA ALA A 89 -8.80 0.52 -8.42
C ALA A 89 -8.61 0.67 -6.91
N LEU A 90 -7.55 0.07 -6.38
CA LEU A 90 -7.14 0.24 -4.98
C LEU A 90 -5.83 1.03 -4.92
N THR A 91 -5.66 1.80 -3.86
CA THR A 91 -4.38 2.48 -3.60
C THR A 91 -3.95 2.26 -2.17
N ALA A 92 -2.63 2.25 -1.94
CA ALA A 92 -2.05 2.33 -0.62
C ALA A 92 -0.98 3.41 -0.59
N SER A 93 -0.99 4.23 0.46
CA SER A 93 0.08 5.16 0.79
C SER A 93 0.55 4.92 2.22
N ILE A 94 1.85 5.06 2.44
CA ILE A 94 2.51 4.87 3.73
C ILE A 94 3.10 6.21 4.13
N SER A 95 2.82 6.69 5.34
CA SER A 95 3.42 7.91 5.90
C SER A 95 4.69 7.60 6.70
N ASP A 96 5.46 8.62 7.00
CA ASP A 96 6.68 8.56 7.83
C ASP A 96 6.42 8.42 9.33
N GLY A 97 5.15 8.51 9.77
CA GLY A 97 4.74 8.37 11.17
C GLY A 97 3.35 7.78 11.33
N SER A 98 2.97 7.48 12.57
CA SER A 98 1.59 7.13 12.91
C SER A 98 0.79 8.39 13.24
N LEU A 99 -0.38 8.51 12.61
CA LEU A 99 -1.40 9.53 12.89
C LEU A 99 -2.57 8.97 13.71
N LEU A 100 -2.53 7.66 14.00
CA LEU A 100 -3.60 6.98 14.71
C LEU A 100 -3.27 6.87 16.20
N ALA A 101 -4.30 7.00 17.04
CA ALA A 101 -4.18 6.70 18.47
C ALA A 101 -3.80 5.22 18.67
N ALA A 102 -3.20 4.91 19.82
CA ALA A 102 -2.82 3.55 20.16
C ALA A 102 -4.05 2.63 20.15
N GLU A 103 -3.85 1.39 19.70
CA GLU A 103 -4.91 0.40 19.68
C GLU A 103 -5.46 0.16 21.10
N GLY A 104 -6.80 0.18 21.23
CA GLY A 104 -7.44 0.01 22.55
C GLY A 104 -7.85 1.31 23.24
N ASP A 105 -7.56 2.48 22.69
CA ASP A 105 -8.08 3.75 23.17
C ASP A 105 -9.60 3.82 22.94
N ALA A 106 -10.37 4.00 24.02
CA ALA A 106 -11.84 4.06 23.97
C ALA A 106 -12.34 5.24 23.13
N ASP A 107 -11.58 6.34 23.09
CA ASP A 107 -11.93 7.56 22.39
C ASP A 107 -11.37 7.64 20.97
N ALA A 108 -10.56 6.67 20.56
CA ALA A 108 -9.84 6.70 19.27
C ALA A 108 -10.75 6.87 18.04
N LEU A 109 -11.97 6.29 18.07
CA LEU A 109 -12.93 6.51 16.99
C LEU A 109 -13.48 7.94 17.00
N ALA A 110 -13.75 8.50 18.18
CA ALA A 110 -14.22 9.88 18.31
C ALA A 110 -13.14 10.86 17.86
N ASP A 111 -11.90 10.67 18.28
CA ASP A 111 -10.75 11.48 17.85
C ASP A 111 -10.55 11.42 16.33
N PHE A 112 -10.69 10.23 15.75
CA PHE A 112 -10.64 10.08 14.28
C PHE A 112 -11.80 10.80 13.59
N GLN A 113 -13.01 10.75 14.16
CA GLN A 113 -14.18 11.46 13.62
C GLN A 113 -13.98 12.98 13.67
N ASP A 114 -13.50 13.49 14.78
CA ASP A 114 -13.21 14.92 14.95
C ASP A 114 -12.11 15.38 14.00
N PHE A 115 -11.03 14.60 13.89
CA PHE A 115 -10.00 14.86 12.89
C PHE A 115 -10.58 14.88 11.48
N ALA A 116 -11.33 13.85 11.07
CA ALA A 116 -11.91 13.73 9.74
C ALA A 116 -12.88 14.90 9.42
N ALA A 117 -13.63 15.39 10.40
CA ALA A 117 -14.52 16.53 10.27
C ALA A 117 -13.79 17.88 10.24
N SER A 118 -12.55 17.95 10.74
CA SER A 118 -11.75 19.17 10.79
C SER A 118 -11.36 19.65 9.38
N ARG A 119 -10.91 20.91 9.27
CA ARG A 119 -10.36 21.43 8.02
C ARG A 119 -9.12 20.66 7.58
N ALA A 120 -8.22 20.33 8.52
CA ALA A 120 -7.01 19.58 8.25
C ALA A 120 -7.34 18.17 7.74
N GLY A 121 -8.26 17.46 8.42
CA GLY A 121 -8.72 16.14 8.01
C GLY A 121 -9.36 16.16 6.62
N ARG A 122 -10.28 17.08 6.34
CA ARG A 122 -10.87 17.20 4.99
C ARG A 122 -9.82 17.49 3.92
N THR A 123 -8.81 18.33 4.23
CA THR A 123 -7.69 18.56 3.30
C THR A 123 -6.94 17.26 3.00
N ALA A 124 -6.63 16.47 4.02
CA ALA A 124 -5.91 15.20 3.88
C ALA A 124 -6.75 14.10 3.22
N LEU A 125 -8.07 14.12 3.44
CA LEU A 125 -8.99 13.12 2.89
C LEU A 125 -9.31 13.37 1.41
N GLY A 126 -9.28 14.62 0.97
CA GLY A 126 -9.59 14.98 -0.42
C GLY A 126 -8.46 14.66 -1.39
N ARG A 127 -8.82 14.44 -2.65
CA ARG A 127 -7.86 14.21 -3.76
C ARG A 127 -7.20 15.51 -4.22
N SER A 128 -7.91 16.62 -4.07
CA SER A 128 -7.43 17.96 -4.47
C SER A 128 -6.72 18.72 -3.36
N GLY A 129 -6.77 18.24 -2.12
CA GLY A 129 -6.28 18.95 -0.95
C GLY A 129 -7.12 20.19 -0.57
N GLN A 130 -8.32 20.34 -1.13
CA GLN A 130 -9.21 21.50 -0.88
C GLN A 130 -10.34 21.10 0.08
N ALA A 131 -10.20 21.43 1.36
CA ALA A 131 -11.17 21.09 2.41
C ALA A 131 -12.63 21.51 2.07
N SER A 132 -12.81 22.62 1.35
CA SER A 132 -14.14 23.12 0.96
C SER A 132 -14.86 22.24 -0.06
N GLN A 133 -14.13 21.39 -0.78
CA GLN A 133 -14.68 20.46 -1.76
C GLN A 133 -14.98 19.07 -1.17
N VAL A 134 -14.59 18.85 0.09
CA VAL A 134 -14.63 17.54 0.73
C VAL A 134 -15.70 17.49 1.80
N ARG A 135 -16.55 16.46 1.75
CA ARG A 135 -17.53 16.12 2.79
C ARG A 135 -17.26 14.71 3.30
N VAL A 136 -17.25 14.56 4.60
CA VAL A 136 -17.28 13.26 5.27
C VAL A 136 -18.73 12.81 5.36
N LEU A 137 -19.04 11.65 4.83
CA LEU A 137 -20.41 11.11 4.78
C LEU A 137 -20.66 10.05 5.86
N ALA A 138 -19.64 9.24 6.18
CA ALA A 138 -19.70 8.22 7.21
C ALA A 138 -18.31 7.90 7.73
N THR A 139 -18.25 7.46 8.99
CA THR A 139 -17.04 6.93 9.61
C THR A 139 -17.39 5.62 10.35
N ARG A 140 -16.45 4.70 10.45
CA ARG A 140 -16.57 3.48 11.25
C ARG A 140 -15.19 2.94 11.60
N SER A 141 -15.10 2.06 12.57
CA SER A 141 -13.88 1.30 12.88
C SER A 141 -14.19 -0.19 12.99
N SER A 142 -13.21 -1.02 12.65
CA SER A 142 -13.28 -2.46 12.82
C SER A 142 -11.88 -3.05 12.77
N GLY A 143 -11.49 -3.84 13.79
CA GLY A 143 -10.22 -4.58 13.82
C GLY A 143 -8.99 -3.69 13.68
N GLY A 144 -8.93 -2.56 14.40
CA GLY A 144 -7.81 -1.61 14.34
C GLY A 144 -7.74 -0.78 13.04
N VAL A 145 -8.80 -0.80 12.23
CA VAL A 145 -8.90 -0.05 10.98
C VAL A 145 -10.01 0.98 11.08
N TYR A 146 -9.70 2.23 10.72
CA TYR A 146 -10.66 3.34 10.64
C TYR A 146 -11.06 3.58 9.20
N TYR A 147 -12.36 3.59 8.92
CA TYR A 147 -12.93 3.79 7.59
C TYR A 147 -13.67 5.10 7.53
N VAL A 148 -13.53 5.80 6.42
CA VAL A 148 -14.25 7.04 6.14
C VAL A 148 -14.78 7.04 4.71
N LEU A 149 -16.07 7.31 4.54
CA LEU A 149 -16.69 7.59 3.25
C LEU A 149 -16.60 9.08 2.97
N VAL A 150 -15.98 9.42 1.88
CA VAL A 150 -15.72 10.81 1.46
C VAL A 150 -16.44 11.11 0.17
N GLU A 151 -17.06 12.28 0.07
CA GLU A 151 -17.44 12.92 -1.19
C GLU A 151 -16.46 14.04 -1.50
N ASP A 152 -15.76 13.97 -2.63
CA ASP A 152 -14.87 15.03 -3.11
C ASP A 152 -15.41 15.61 -4.43
N ARG A 153 -15.82 16.89 -4.37
CA ARG A 153 -16.35 17.64 -5.52
C ARG A 153 -15.28 18.36 -6.31
N GLY A 154 -14.02 18.24 -5.89
CA GLY A 154 -12.87 18.78 -6.59
C GLY A 154 -12.65 18.18 -7.97
N LYS A 155 -11.62 18.65 -8.65
CA LYS A 155 -11.22 18.12 -9.96
C LYS A 155 -10.81 16.65 -9.82
N LEU A 156 -11.42 15.78 -10.60
CA LEU A 156 -11.05 14.37 -10.63
C LEU A 156 -9.68 14.18 -11.31
N PRO A 157 -8.78 13.39 -10.73
CA PRO A 157 -7.46 13.11 -11.34
C PRO A 157 -7.58 12.27 -12.62
N ILE A 158 -8.63 11.44 -12.71
CA ILE A 158 -8.93 10.60 -13.86
C ILE A 158 -10.42 10.78 -14.17
N ALA A 159 -10.76 10.92 -15.44
CA ALA A 159 -12.15 10.98 -15.89
C ALA A 159 -12.89 9.67 -15.56
N GLY A 160 -14.14 9.76 -15.16
CA GLY A 160 -14.98 8.61 -14.84
C GLY A 160 -14.85 8.08 -13.41
N LEU A 161 -13.96 8.61 -12.58
CA LEU A 161 -13.94 8.25 -11.17
C LEU A 161 -15.19 8.75 -10.45
N ASP A 162 -15.68 7.95 -9.51
CA ASP A 162 -16.73 8.38 -8.59
C ASP A 162 -16.25 9.50 -7.68
N ARG A 163 -17.17 10.41 -7.35
CA ARG A 163 -16.91 11.47 -6.37
C ARG A 163 -16.89 10.93 -4.95
N GLN A 164 -17.65 9.86 -4.69
CA GLN A 164 -17.67 9.18 -3.41
C GLN A 164 -16.71 8.00 -3.43
N PHE A 165 -15.93 7.86 -2.36
CA PHE A 165 -14.98 6.78 -2.21
C PHE A 165 -14.69 6.51 -0.74
N TRP A 166 -14.38 5.26 -0.45
CA TRP A 166 -13.92 4.86 0.88
C TRP A 166 -12.40 5.01 1.00
N ARG A 167 -12.01 5.48 2.19
CA ARG A 167 -10.62 5.40 2.65
C ARG A 167 -10.57 4.58 3.94
N ALA A 168 -9.45 3.90 4.15
CA ALA A 168 -9.17 3.19 5.39
C ALA A 168 -7.79 3.60 5.90
N PHE A 169 -7.64 3.65 7.21
CA PHE A 169 -6.41 4.00 7.89
C PHE A 169 -6.11 2.94 8.94
N LEU A 170 -4.89 2.43 8.94
CA LEU A 170 -4.40 1.46 9.92
C LEU A 170 -2.96 1.78 10.26
N ASP A 171 -2.53 1.44 11.48
CA ASP A 171 -1.14 1.48 11.86
C ASP A 171 -0.44 0.17 11.46
N VAL A 172 0.75 0.29 10.92
CA VAL A 172 1.63 -0.83 10.60
C VAL A 172 3.04 -0.45 11.02
N ASN A 173 3.56 -1.09 12.05
CA ASN A 173 4.91 -0.84 12.55
C ASN A 173 5.20 0.64 12.86
N GLY A 174 4.19 1.36 13.43
CA GLY A 174 4.29 2.79 13.75
C GLY A 174 4.23 3.70 12.51
N ARG A 175 3.65 3.24 11.42
CA ARG A 175 3.39 4.01 10.20
C ARG A 175 1.91 3.95 9.84
N THR A 176 1.32 5.10 9.56
CA THR A 176 -0.04 5.10 9.03
C THR A 176 -0.03 4.61 7.59
N VAL A 177 -0.77 3.55 7.34
CA VAL A 177 -1.11 3.09 5.98
C VAL A 177 -2.51 3.58 5.65
N ALA A 178 -2.61 4.44 4.64
CA ALA A 178 -3.88 4.92 4.12
C ALA A 178 -4.22 4.19 2.82
N LEU A 179 -5.37 3.53 2.82
CA LEU A 179 -5.91 2.80 1.68
C LEU A 179 -7.06 3.58 1.06
N SER A 180 -7.30 3.39 -0.24
CA SER A 180 -8.51 3.92 -0.88
C SER A 180 -9.04 2.95 -1.92
N SER A 181 -10.37 2.87 -2.04
CA SER A 181 -11.06 2.25 -3.16
C SER A 181 -11.56 3.35 -4.10
N LEU A 182 -11.12 3.33 -5.34
CA LEU A 182 -11.43 4.33 -6.36
C LEU A 182 -12.38 3.70 -7.37
N GLY A 183 -13.69 3.80 -7.11
CA GLY A 183 -14.73 3.31 -8.03
C GLY A 183 -14.82 4.15 -9.29
N PHE A 184 -15.28 3.52 -10.38
CA PHE A 184 -15.65 4.19 -11.62
C PHE A 184 -17.17 4.29 -11.72
N THR A 185 -17.66 5.43 -12.17
CA THR A 185 -19.08 5.77 -12.22
C THR A 185 -19.89 4.70 -12.99
N GLY A 186 -20.87 4.13 -12.30
CA GLY A 186 -21.73 3.08 -12.85
C GLY A 186 -21.14 1.67 -12.82
N GLU A 187 -19.89 1.50 -12.37
CA GLU A 187 -19.20 0.20 -12.36
C GLU A 187 -19.08 -0.42 -10.96
N SER A 188 -19.16 0.38 -9.91
CA SER A 188 -19.09 -0.10 -8.53
C SER A 188 -20.06 0.67 -7.62
N ASP A 189 -20.50 0.01 -6.54
CA ASP A 189 -21.26 0.66 -5.48
C ASP A 189 -20.42 0.88 -4.21
N ALA A 190 -20.94 1.72 -3.31
CA ALA A 190 -20.22 2.08 -2.09
C ALA A 190 -20.01 0.88 -1.13
N GLN A 191 -20.93 -0.10 -1.12
CA GLN A 191 -20.79 -1.27 -0.26
C GLN A 191 -19.76 -2.25 -0.81
N ALA A 192 -19.75 -2.50 -2.13
CA ALA A 192 -18.74 -3.31 -2.79
C ALA A 192 -17.34 -2.67 -2.59
N SER A 193 -17.22 -1.37 -2.75
CA SER A 193 -15.99 -0.60 -2.51
C SER A 193 -15.48 -0.75 -1.07
N LEU A 194 -16.38 -0.70 -0.08
CA LEU A 194 -16.02 -0.91 1.32
C LEU A 194 -15.54 -2.34 1.60
N ASN A 195 -16.23 -3.35 1.04
CA ASN A 195 -15.89 -4.75 1.23
C ASN A 195 -14.50 -5.08 0.66
N GLU A 196 -14.18 -4.57 -0.53
CA GLU A 196 -12.86 -4.73 -1.14
C GLU A 196 -11.78 -4.02 -0.29
N LEU A 197 -12.07 -2.81 0.18
CA LEU A 197 -11.14 -2.07 1.03
C LEU A 197 -10.89 -2.78 2.37
N ALA A 198 -11.93 -3.33 2.99
CA ALA A 198 -11.81 -4.10 4.23
C ALA A 198 -11.01 -5.40 4.00
N THR A 199 -11.20 -6.06 2.86
CA THR A 199 -10.39 -7.21 2.47
C THR A 199 -8.94 -6.81 2.31
N PHE A 200 -8.66 -5.68 1.64
CA PHE A 200 -7.31 -5.18 1.45
C PHE A 200 -6.62 -4.87 2.78
N ALA A 201 -7.30 -4.20 3.71
CA ALA A 201 -6.76 -3.92 5.04
C ALA A 201 -6.37 -5.21 5.78
N LYS A 202 -7.21 -6.26 5.75
CA LYS A 202 -6.89 -7.56 6.34
C LYS A 202 -5.65 -8.22 5.73
N TRP A 203 -5.46 -8.11 4.42
CA TRP A 203 -4.27 -8.64 3.75
C TRP A 203 -3.00 -7.91 4.15
N ILE A 204 -3.08 -6.58 4.36
CA ILE A 204 -1.95 -5.80 4.87
C ILE A 204 -1.65 -6.18 6.31
N GLN A 205 -2.64 -6.28 7.20
CA GLN A 205 -2.45 -6.72 8.58
C GLN A 205 -1.80 -8.11 8.64
N ALA A 206 -2.29 -9.06 7.86
CA ALA A 206 -1.72 -10.41 7.81
C ALA A 206 -0.28 -10.47 7.26
N ALA A 207 0.11 -9.52 6.43
CA ALA A 207 1.47 -9.43 5.87
C ALA A 207 2.46 -8.70 6.79
N ASN A 208 1.97 -8.07 7.87
CA ASN A 208 2.75 -7.32 8.85
C ASN A 208 2.30 -7.72 10.27
N PRO A 209 2.62 -8.93 10.71
CA PRO A 209 2.31 -9.35 12.08
C PRO A 209 3.09 -8.47 13.08
N ALA A 210 2.46 -8.17 14.24
CA ALA A 210 3.08 -7.44 15.35
C ALA A 210 4.26 -8.20 15.96
#